data_b1f0e93a6b19823eb6a52aa76390ae67
#
_entry.id   b1f0e93a6b19823eb6a52aa76390ae67
#
_cell.length_a   1.000
_cell.length_b   1.000
_cell.length_c   1.000
_cell.angle_alpha   90.00
_cell.angle_beta   90.00
_cell.angle_gamma   90.00
#
_symmetry.space_group_name_H-M   'P 1'
#
loop_
_entity.id
_entity.type
_entity.pdbx_description
1 polymer ?
#
loop_
_entity_poly.entity_id
_entity_poly.type
_entity_poly.pdbx_seq_one_letter_code
_entity_poly.pdbx_strand_id
1 'polypeptide(L)'
;EGHNLHGNTTPEVTVDGLKEMDGWIMGPIGHQAYPRNDPTWIMPPIRKIFDLFASIKPVRSYNNINSVHKKVDIVFVREVTEGMQSWDTTITSDSGEYRPNSEISIGSRVITRKGSNRVAREAFKIAQKRDRRKVTAAHKEAVYRLTCGMFAEECRKVALEFPDVEFEEIHI
;
A
#
# COMPACT_ATOMS: atom_id res chain seq x y z
N GLU A 1 2.68 3.60 -25.28
CA GLU A 1 2.91 4.84 -26.05
C GLU A 1 4.05 5.66 -25.43
N GLY A 2 3.98 6.05 -24.16
CA GLY A 2 5.02 6.81 -23.46
C GLY A 2 6.41 6.16 -23.53
N HIS A 3 6.51 4.84 -23.31
CA HIS A 3 7.78 4.12 -23.42
C HIS A 3 8.38 4.21 -24.84
N ASN A 4 7.56 4.08 -25.88
CA ASN A 4 8.02 4.14 -27.26
C ASN A 4 8.44 5.55 -27.69
N LEU A 5 7.81 6.58 -27.11
CA LEU A 5 8.08 7.98 -27.44
C LEU A 5 9.24 8.58 -26.64
N HIS A 6 9.40 8.16 -25.38
CA HIS A 6 10.29 8.79 -24.43
C HIS A 6 11.35 7.83 -23.85
N GLY A 7 11.34 6.55 -24.23
CA GLY A 7 12.21 5.53 -23.63
C GLY A 7 11.95 5.29 -22.14
N ASN A 8 10.82 5.83 -21.63
CA ASN A 8 10.47 5.85 -20.23
C ASN A 8 8.94 5.71 -20.07
N THR A 9 8.52 4.91 -19.11
CA THR A 9 7.10 4.69 -18.83
C THR A 9 6.46 5.81 -17.99
N THR A 10 7.29 6.65 -17.35
CA THR A 10 6.86 7.79 -16.53
C THR A 10 7.69 9.02 -16.89
N PRO A 11 7.54 9.58 -18.10
CA PRO A 11 8.31 10.75 -18.51
C PRO A 11 7.98 11.97 -17.64
N GLU A 12 8.95 12.85 -17.46
CA GLU A 12 8.86 14.02 -16.59
C GLU A 12 7.67 14.92 -16.96
N VAL A 13 7.42 15.11 -18.24
CA VAL A 13 6.26 15.86 -18.75
C VAL A 13 4.92 15.30 -18.23
N THR A 14 4.82 13.98 -18.10
CA THR A 14 3.62 13.35 -17.52
C THR A 14 3.53 13.60 -16.02
N VAL A 15 4.63 13.48 -15.30
CA VAL A 15 4.69 13.75 -13.85
C VAL A 15 4.31 15.20 -13.57
N ASP A 16 4.84 16.14 -14.34
CA ASP A 16 4.53 17.57 -14.18
C ASP A 16 3.06 17.86 -14.49
N GLY A 17 2.52 17.29 -15.57
CA GLY A 17 1.10 17.41 -15.86
C GLY A 17 0.19 16.85 -14.74
N LEU A 18 0.59 15.76 -14.09
CA LEU A 18 -0.16 15.17 -12.98
C LEU A 18 -0.14 16.05 -11.71
N LYS A 19 0.91 16.85 -11.49
CA LYS A 19 0.99 17.78 -10.34
C LYS A 19 -0.04 18.90 -10.39
N GLU A 20 -0.47 19.28 -11.60
CA GLU A 20 -1.46 20.34 -11.82
C GLU A 20 -2.91 19.85 -11.70
N MET A 21 -3.13 18.56 -11.47
CA MET A 21 -4.45 17.94 -11.41
C MET A 21 -4.90 17.70 -9.97
N ASP A 22 -6.18 17.91 -9.67
CA ASP A 22 -6.79 17.56 -8.37
C ASP A 22 -6.83 16.05 -8.13
N GLY A 23 -6.80 15.26 -9.20
CA GLY A 23 -6.79 13.81 -9.16
C GLY A 23 -6.78 13.23 -10.58
N TRP A 24 -6.47 11.94 -10.68
CA TRP A 24 -6.36 11.26 -11.96
C TRP A 24 -6.72 9.78 -11.85
N ILE A 25 -7.12 9.19 -12.96
CA ILE A 25 -7.46 7.78 -13.08
C ILE A 25 -6.34 7.09 -13.86
N MET A 26 -5.78 6.03 -13.27
CA MET A 26 -4.81 5.20 -13.95
C MET A 26 -5.46 3.90 -14.39
N GLY A 27 -5.29 3.56 -15.65
CA GLY A 27 -5.72 2.28 -16.22
C GLY A 27 -4.83 1.11 -15.78
N PRO A 28 -5.22 -0.12 -16.12
CA PRO A 28 -4.42 -1.31 -15.84
C PRO A 28 -3.10 -1.29 -16.62
N ILE A 29 -2.05 -1.81 -15.99
CA ILE A 29 -0.70 -1.87 -16.57
C ILE A 29 -0.33 -3.33 -16.78
N GLY A 30 -0.03 -3.70 -18.02
CA GLY A 30 0.45 -5.03 -18.39
C GLY A 30 1.95 -5.17 -18.15
N HIS A 31 2.35 -5.53 -16.94
CA HIS A 31 3.77 -5.69 -16.58
C HIS A 31 4.55 -6.63 -17.51
N GLN A 32 3.89 -7.61 -18.12
CA GLN A 32 4.51 -8.55 -19.06
C GLN A 32 4.82 -7.93 -20.43
N ALA A 33 4.23 -6.77 -20.74
CA ALA A 33 4.44 -6.07 -22.01
C ALA A 33 5.75 -5.26 -22.05
N TYR A 34 6.41 -5.10 -20.92
CA TYR A 34 7.64 -4.32 -20.79
C TYR A 34 8.85 -5.22 -20.58
N PRO A 35 10.04 -4.84 -21.08
CA PRO A 35 11.28 -5.57 -20.83
C PRO A 35 11.54 -5.71 -19.33
N ARG A 36 11.97 -6.89 -18.88
CA ARG A 36 12.22 -7.17 -17.44
C ARG A 36 13.34 -6.32 -16.84
N ASN A 37 14.23 -5.83 -17.68
CA ASN A 37 15.36 -4.98 -17.32
C ASN A 37 15.08 -3.49 -17.55
N ASP A 38 13.83 -3.10 -17.81
CA ASP A 38 13.45 -1.70 -17.90
C ASP A 38 13.40 -1.11 -16.47
N PRO A 39 14.28 -0.14 -16.13
CA PRO A 39 14.32 0.46 -14.80
C PRO A 39 13.11 1.36 -14.51
N THR A 40 12.26 1.61 -15.49
CA THR A 40 11.14 2.55 -15.41
C THR A 40 9.80 1.87 -15.12
N TRP A 41 9.75 1.00 -14.12
CA TRP A 41 8.50 0.43 -13.63
C TRP A 41 7.52 1.53 -13.19
N ILE A 42 6.30 1.48 -13.72
CA ILE A 42 5.36 2.59 -13.74
C ILE A 42 4.80 2.93 -12.37
N MET A 43 4.40 1.95 -11.58
CA MET A 43 3.61 2.21 -10.36
C MET A 43 4.42 2.71 -9.17
N PRO A 44 5.57 2.12 -8.84
CA PRO A 44 6.30 2.55 -7.66
C PRO A 44 6.79 3.99 -7.71
N PRO A 45 7.37 4.47 -8.83
CA PRO A 45 7.78 5.87 -8.94
C PRO A 45 6.66 6.86 -8.68
N ILE A 46 5.49 6.67 -9.29
CA ILE A 46 4.33 7.57 -9.10
C ILE A 46 3.87 7.58 -7.64
N ARG A 47 3.77 6.42 -6.98
CA ARG A 47 3.39 6.36 -5.57
C ARG A 47 4.36 7.13 -4.66
N LYS A 48 5.65 7.07 -4.95
CA LYS A 48 6.67 7.81 -4.21
C LYS A 48 6.65 9.31 -4.51
N ILE A 49 6.61 9.69 -5.79
CA ILE A 49 6.62 11.09 -6.22
C ILE A 49 5.47 11.87 -5.58
N PHE A 50 4.28 11.26 -5.51
CA PHE A 50 3.08 11.89 -4.96
C PHE A 50 2.75 11.44 -3.52
N ASP A 51 3.62 10.70 -2.86
CA ASP A 51 3.41 10.10 -1.52
C ASP A 51 2.04 9.43 -1.35
N LEU A 52 1.63 8.66 -2.35
CA LEU A 52 0.36 7.93 -2.35
C LEU A 52 0.47 6.68 -1.47
N PHE A 53 0.54 6.88 -0.17
CA PHE A 53 0.85 5.84 0.80
C PHE A 53 -0.33 4.92 1.15
N ALA A 54 -1.56 5.41 1.06
CA ALA A 54 -2.74 4.65 1.48
C ALA A 54 -3.61 4.24 0.28
N SER A 55 -3.74 2.95 0.04
CA SER A 55 -4.74 2.41 -0.87
C SER A 55 -6.04 2.16 -0.11
N ILE A 56 -7.10 2.88 -0.46
CA ILE A 56 -8.42 2.81 0.16
C ILE A 56 -9.36 2.06 -0.78
N LYS A 57 -9.86 0.90 -0.33
CA LYS A 57 -10.72 0.02 -1.14
C LYS A 57 -12.03 -0.26 -0.41
N PRO A 58 -13.10 0.46 -0.72
CA PRO A 58 -14.42 0.10 -0.23
C PRO A 58 -14.91 -1.19 -0.90
N VAL A 59 -15.46 -2.10 -0.09
CA VAL A 59 -16.02 -3.38 -0.53
C VAL A 59 -17.40 -3.52 0.09
N ARG A 60 -18.41 -3.71 -0.77
CA ARG A 60 -19.81 -3.87 -0.37
C ARG A 60 -20.44 -5.03 -1.13
N SER A 61 -21.24 -5.84 -0.44
CA SER A 61 -22.12 -6.82 -1.10
C SER A 61 -23.40 -6.15 -1.56
N TYR A 62 -23.88 -6.51 -2.75
CA TYR A 62 -25.13 -6.03 -3.31
C TYR A 62 -26.16 -7.16 -3.39
N ASN A 63 -27.43 -6.86 -3.10
CA ASN A 63 -28.49 -7.87 -3.04
C ASN A 63 -28.68 -8.64 -4.37
N ASN A 64 -28.44 -7.99 -5.49
CA ASN A 64 -28.67 -8.55 -6.83
C ASN A 64 -27.41 -9.20 -7.44
N ILE A 65 -26.33 -9.26 -6.69
CA ILE A 65 -25.08 -9.86 -7.14
C ILE A 65 -24.74 -11.06 -6.24
N ASN A 66 -24.43 -12.20 -6.86
CA ASN A 66 -23.97 -13.35 -6.11
C ASN A 66 -22.63 -13.06 -5.46
N SER A 67 -22.61 -13.17 -4.14
CA SER A 67 -21.40 -12.98 -3.30
C SER A 67 -21.30 -14.09 -2.27
N VAL A 68 -20.08 -14.48 -1.92
CA VAL A 68 -19.80 -15.51 -0.91
C VAL A 68 -20.37 -15.07 0.45
N HIS A 69 -20.18 -13.79 0.78
CA HIS A 69 -20.69 -13.21 2.01
C HIS A 69 -21.76 -12.15 1.72
N LYS A 70 -22.89 -12.27 2.41
CA LYS A 70 -23.98 -11.28 2.37
C LYS A 70 -23.75 -10.20 3.42
N LYS A 71 -24.26 -8.99 3.18
CA LYS A 71 -24.18 -7.86 4.11
C LYS A 71 -22.75 -7.41 4.47
N VAL A 72 -21.83 -7.51 3.51
CA VAL A 72 -20.48 -6.94 3.65
C VAL A 72 -20.53 -5.44 3.37
N ASP A 73 -19.96 -4.66 4.26
CA ASP A 73 -19.67 -3.23 4.07
C ASP A 73 -18.40 -2.89 4.86
N ILE A 74 -17.26 -3.02 4.21
CA ILE A 74 -15.93 -2.79 4.80
C ILE A 74 -15.09 -1.89 3.90
N VAL A 75 -14.08 -1.25 4.48
CA VAL A 75 -13.06 -0.52 3.74
C VAL A 75 -11.69 -1.08 4.11
N PHE A 76 -10.97 -1.58 3.12
CA PHE A 76 -9.57 -1.92 3.29
C PHE A 76 -8.72 -0.67 3.15
N VAL A 77 -7.92 -0.38 4.16
CA VAL A 77 -6.90 0.67 4.14
C VAL A 77 -5.54 -0.01 4.20
N ARG A 78 -4.76 0.11 3.13
CA ARG A 78 -3.49 -0.59 2.99
C ARG A 78 -2.37 0.39 2.71
N GLU A 79 -1.27 0.28 3.46
CA GLU A 79 -0.01 0.93 3.11
C GLU A 79 0.58 0.31 1.83
N VAL A 80 1.04 1.14 0.89
CA VAL A 80 1.47 0.69 -0.43
C VAL A 80 2.79 1.30 -0.90
N THR A 81 3.54 1.94 -0.01
CA THR A 81 4.86 2.53 -0.32
C THR A 81 6.03 1.79 0.32
N GLU A 82 5.76 0.87 1.23
CA GLU A 82 6.77 0.02 1.89
C GLU A 82 6.33 -1.45 1.96
N GLY A 83 7.04 -2.30 2.67
CA GLY A 83 6.78 -3.73 2.77
C GLY A 83 7.75 -4.56 1.93
N MET A 84 7.28 -5.66 1.34
CA MET A 84 8.07 -6.51 0.44
C MET A 84 8.40 -5.84 -0.90
N GLN A 85 7.67 -4.80 -1.25
CA GLN A 85 7.87 -3.99 -2.45
C GLN A 85 8.49 -2.63 -2.09
N SER A 86 9.33 -2.61 -1.08
CA SER A 86 10.02 -1.40 -0.69
C SER A 86 11.01 -1.00 -1.79
N TRP A 87 10.73 0.11 -2.42
CA TRP A 87 11.57 0.76 -3.41
C TRP A 87 12.49 1.79 -2.75
N ASP A 88 12.63 1.71 -1.44
CA ASP A 88 13.57 2.55 -0.72
C ASP A 88 14.98 2.00 -0.90
N THR A 89 15.73 2.65 -1.78
CA THR A 89 17.08 2.31 -2.17
C THR A 89 18.12 2.49 -1.06
N THR A 90 17.71 2.99 0.11
CA THR A 90 18.65 3.17 1.24
C THR A 90 19.11 1.86 1.87
N ILE A 91 18.34 0.78 1.71
CA ILE A 91 18.64 -0.52 2.33
C ILE A 91 18.85 -1.61 1.26
N THR A 92 18.17 -1.51 0.11
CA THR A 92 18.18 -2.54 -0.93
C THR A 92 18.21 -1.93 -2.32
N SER A 93 18.52 -2.76 -3.34
CA SER A 93 18.36 -2.41 -4.75
C SER A 93 16.90 -2.09 -5.11
N ASP A 94 16.66 -1.54 -6.28
CA ASP A 94 15.39 -0.98 -6.78
C ASP A 94 14.12 -1.82 -6.57
N SER A 95 14.23 -3.11 -6.37
CA SER A 95 13.08 -4.01 -6.16
C SER A 95 12.91 -4.50 -4.72
N GLY A 96 13.79 -4.13 -3.80
CA GLY A 96 13.86 -4.75 -2.48
C GLY A 96 14.36 -6.20 -2.51
N GLU A 97 14.77 -6.68 -3.68
CA GLU A 97 15.32 -8.02 -3.88
C GLU A 97 16.73 -7.95 -4.41
N TYR A 98 17.57 -8.91 -4.01
CA TYR A 98 18.90 -9.08 -4.58
C TYR A 98 19.29 -10.56 -4.60
N ARG A 99 20.20 -10.88 -5.50
CA ARG A 99 20.70 -12.23 -5.69
C ARG A 99 22.21 -12.26 -5.49
N PRO A 100 22.73 -12.69 -4.34
CA PRO A 100 24.17 -12.73 -4.07
C PRO A 100 24.89 -13.77 -4.94
N ASN A 101 24.22 -14.85 -5.38
CA ASN A 101 24.74 -15.86 -6.31
C ASN A 101 23.57 -16.60 -7.00
N SER A 102 23.87 -17.59 -7.86
CA SER A 102 22.86 -18.35 -8.62
C SER A 102 21.88 -19.15 -7.74
N GLU A 103 22.28 -19.50 -6.52
CA GLU A 103 21.53 -20.40 -5.62
C GLU A 103 20.66 -19.66 -4.62
N ILE A 104 20.91 -18.36 -4.38
CA ILE A 104 20.27 -17.60 -3.31
C ILE A 104 19.64 -16.34 -3.87
N SER A 105 18.36 -16.13 -3.53
CA SER A 105 17.67 -14.85 -3.72
C SER A 105 17.13 -14.38 -2.39
N ILE A 106 17.29 -13.09 -2.08
CA ILE A 106 16.89 -12.46 -0.83
C ILE A 106 15.91 -11.34 -1.13
N GLY A 107 14.77 -11.33 -0.43
CA GLY A 107 13.79 -10.25 -0.47
C GLY A 107 13.76 -9.54 0.89
N SER A 108 13.90 -8.23 0.89
CA SER A 108 13.80 -7.40 2.09
C SER A 108 12.37 -6.94 2.32
N ARG A 109 11.93 -6.97 3.57
CA ARG A 109 10.66 -6.40 4.00
C ARG A 109 10.93 -5.21 4.92
N VAL A 110 10.58 -4.01 4.46
CA VAL A 110 10.78 -2.78 5.20
C VAL A 110 9.45 -2.31 5.76
N ILE A 111 9.38 -2.09 7.07
CA ILE A 111 8.24 -1.51 7.78
C ILE A 111 8.77 -0.39 8.65
N THR A 112 8.20 0.80 8.51
CA THR A 112 8.58 1.96 9.32
C THR A 112 7.48 2.36 10.28
N ARG A 113 7.84 3.00 11.39
CA ARG A 113 6.86 3.60 12.31
C ARG A 113 6.03 4.68 11.64
N LYS A 114 6.66 5.50 10.79
CA LYS A 114 5.98 6.54 10.02
C LYS A 114 4.90 5.95 9.10
N GLY A 115 5.25 4.93 8.30
CA GLY A 115 4.31 4.28 7.37
C GLY A 115 3.16 3.60 8.13
N SER A 116 3.48 2.87 9.19
CA SER A 116 2.49 2.19 10.04
C SER A 116 1.55 3.18 10.73
N ASN A 117 2.06 4.26 11.31
CA ASN A 117 1.26 5.28 11.99
C ASN A 117 0.31 6.00 11.04
N ARG A 118 0.82 6.47 9.89
CA ARG A 118 0.01 7.24 8.95
C ARG A 118 -1.14 6.42 8.33
N VAL A 119 -0.89 5.15 7.97
CA VAL A 119 -1.95 4.30 7.42
C VAL A 119 -2.99 3.92 8.47
N ALA A 120 -2.58 3.66 9.71
CA ALA A 120 -3.50 3.46 10.83
C ALA A 120 -4.38 4.70 11.03
N ARG A 121 -3.78 5.87 11.09
CA ARG A 121 -4.49 7.15 11.25
C ARG A 121 -5.56 7.39 10.18
N GLU A 122 -5.27 7.07 8.92
CA GLU A 122 -6.27 7.15 7.85
C GLU A 122 -7.41 6.15 8.04
N ALA A 123 -7.12 4.93 8.50
CA ALA A 123 -8.16 3.94 8.81
C ALA A 123 -9.10 4.43 9.91
N PHE A 124 -8.56 5.01 10.99
CA PHE A 124 -9.36 5.57 12.09
C PHE A 124 -10.20 6.78 11.65
N LYS A 125 -9.64 7.72 10.87
CA LYS A 125 -10.39 8.85 10.31
C LYS A 125 -11.56 8.39 9.42
N ILE A 126 -11.36 7.35 8.62
CA ILE A 126 -12.43 6.77 7.81
C ILE A 126 -13.48 6.12 8.71
N ALA A 127 -13.07 5.36 9.72
CA ALA A 127 -13.98 4.68 10.64
C ALA A 127 -14.85 5.67 11.42
N GLN A 128 -14.32 6.83 11.85
CA GLN A 128 -15.11 7.88 12.53
C GLN A 128 -16.29 8.39 11.68
N LYS A 129 -16.18 8.35 10.36
CA LYS A 129 -17.22 8.79 9.42
C LYS A 129 -18.22 7.69 9.05
N ARG A 130 -18.07 6.49 9.61
CA ARG A 130 -18.93 5.33 9.37
C ARG A 130 -19.78 4.99 10.59
N ASP A 131 -20.97 4.46 10.35
CA ASP A 131 -21.93 4.13 11.43
C ASP A 131 -21.31 3.15 12.43
N ARG A 132 -20.58 2.14 11.96
CA ARG A 132 -20.01 1.09 12.81
C ARG A 132 -18.78 1.52 13.60
N ARG A 133 -18.10 2.59 13.28
CA ARG A 133 -16.93 3.13 13.99
C ARG A 133 -15.96 2.06 14.53
N LYS A 134 -15.51 1.18 13.66
CA LYS A 134 -14.63 0.07 14.04
C LYS A 134 -13.44 -0.03 13.10
N VAL A 135 -12.24 -0.24 13.67
CA VAL A 135 -11.00 -0.56 12.97
C VAL A 135 -10.50 -1.93 13.42
N THR A 136 -10.19 -2.78 12.46
CA THR A 136 -9.55 -4.07 12.67
C THR A 136 -8.16 -4.05 12.06
N ALA A 137 -7.11 -4.17 12.85
CA ALA A 137 -5.74 -4.33 12.35
C ALA A 137 -5.46 -5.82 12.06
N ALA A 138 -5.19 -6.13 10.82
CA ALA A 138 -4.85 -7.48 10.38
C ALA A 138 -3.33 -7.62 10.24
N HIS A 139 -2.71 -8.51 10.99
CA HIS A 139 -1.25 -8.69 11.01
C HIS A 139 -0.84 -10.10 11.40
N LYS A 140 0.47 -10.38 11.33
CA LYS A 140 1.06 -11.66 11.68
C LYS A 140 2.20 -11.49 12.71
N GLU A 141 1.93 -10.76 13.78
CA GLU A 141 2.90 -10.44 14.83
C GLU A 141 3.50 -11.70 15.47
N ALA A 142 2.70 -12.75 15.66
CA ALA A 142 3.16 -14.02 16.23
C ALA A 142 4.33 -14.64 15.45
N VAL A 143 4.43 -14.38 14.13
CA VAL A 143 5.49 -14.90 13.24
C VAL A 143 6.53 -13.83 12.95
N TYR A 144 6.09 -12.64 12.52
CA TYR A 144 6.96 -11.52 12.14
C TYR A 144 7.01 -10.48 13.25
N ARG A 145 7.65 -10.86 14.35
CA ARG A 145 7.63 -10.08 15.61
C ARG A 145 8.13 -8.65 15.47
N LEU A 146 9.16 -8.40 14.65
CA LEU A 146 9.72 -7.07 14.48
C LEU A 146 8.89 -6.22 13.51
N THR A 147 8.61 -6.73 12.31
CA THR A 147 7.92 -5.95 11.27
C THR A 147 6.42 -5.82 11.52
N CYS A 148 5.70 -6.93 11.71
CA CYS A 148 4.28 -6.87 12.07
C CYS A 148 4.06 -6.33 13.49
N GLY A 149 4.98 -6.60 14.43
CA GLY A 149 4.92 -6.03 15.78
C GLY A 149 5.00 -4.52 15.77
N MET A 150 5.91 -3.92 14.98
CA MET A 150 5.99 -2.47 14.81
C MET A 150 4.69 -1.89 14.26
N PHE A 151 4.08 -2.54 13.27
CA PHE A 151 2.79 -2.13 12.73
C PHE A 151 1.68 -2.18 13.80
N ALA A 152 1.58 -3.29 14.54
CA ALA A 152 0.59 -3.46 15.60
C ALA A 152 0.77 -2.43 16.72
N GLU A 153 2.02 -2.18 17.17
CA GLU A 153 2.33 -1.13 18.14
C GLU A 153 1.82 0.26 17.70
N GLU A 154 2.06 0.63 16.45
CA GLU A 154 1.62 1.94 15.95
C GLU A 154 0.08 1.99 15.81
N CYS A 155 -0.58 0.90 15.43
CA CYS A 155 -2.05 0.82 15.43
C CYS A 155 -2.62 1.02 16.84
N ARG A 156 -2.05 0.37 17.87
CA ARG A 156 -2.46 0.53 19.27
C ARG A 156 -2.29 1.97 19.76
N LYS A 157 -1.16 2.63 19.39
CA LYS A 157 -0.93 4.04 19.76
C LYS A 157 -1.96 4.97 19.12
N VAL A 158 -2.22 4.79 17.83
CA VAL A 158 -3.21 5.61 17.12
C VAL A 158 -4.61 5.38 17.70
N ALA A 159 -4.96 4.15 18.08
CA ALA A 159 -6.26 3.84 18.67
C ALA A 159 -6.55 4.69 19.92
N LEU A 160 -5.55 5.01 20.74
CA LEU A 160 -5.71 5.86 21.93
C LEU A 160 -6.13 7.30 21.59
N GLU A 161 -5.86 7.76 20.39
CA GLU A 161 -6.23 9.10 19.91
C GLU A 161 -7.69 9.16 19.38
N PHE A 162 -8.34 8.00 19.21
CA PHE A 162 -9.69 7.85 18.66
C PHE A 162 -10.60 7.04 19.60
N PRO A 163 -10.90 7.57 20.80
CA PRO A 163 -11.63 6.82 21.83
C PRO A 163 -13.07 6.47 21.44
N ASP A 164 -13.62 7.11 20.42
CA ASP A 164 -14.95 6.87 19.86
C ASP A 164 -14.97 5.79 18.75
N VAL A 165 -13.82 5.17 18.45
CA VAL A 165 -13.68 4.11 17.46
C VAL A 165 -13.25 2.81 18.15
N GLU A 166 -14.05 1.76 17.98
CA GLU A 166 -13.70 0.42 18.46
C GLU A 166 -12.45 -0.09 17.73
N PHE A 167 -11.48 -0.60 18.47
CA PHE A 167 -10.27 -1.18 17.91
C PHE A 167 -10.13 -2.65 18.27
N GLU A 168 -9.82 -3.47 17.29
CA GLU A 168 -9.47 -4.88 17.47
C GLU A 168 -8.30 -5.29 16.58
N GLU A 169 -7.69 -6.40 16.92
CA GLU A 169 -6.58 -7.01 16.15
C GLU A 169 -6.97 -8.43 15.76
N ILE A 170 -6.57 -8.83 14.55
CA ILE A 170 -6.69 -10.21 14.09
C ILE A 170 -5.35 -10.72 13.57
N HIS A 171 -5.02 -11.94 13.98
CA HIS A 171 -3.86 -12.66 13.45
C HIS A 171 -4.26 -13.43 12.19
N ILE A 172 -3.43 -13.34 11.13
CA ILE A 172 -3.63 -13.98 9.84
C ILE A 172 -2.49 -14.96 9.52
#